data_4a6724bfe39e206ea7cc63586fb68ac7
#
_entry.id   4a6724bfe39e206ea7cc63586fb68ac7
#
_cell.length_a   1.000
_cell.length_b   1.000
_cell.length_c   1.000
_cell.angle_alpha   90.00
_cell.angle_beta   90.00
_cell.angle_gamma   90.00
#
_symmetry.space_group_name_H-M   'P 1'
#
loop_
_entity.id
_entity.type
_entity.pdbx_description
1 polymer ?
#
loop_
_entity_poly.entity_id
_entity_poly.type
_entity_poly.pdbx_seq_one_letter_code
_entity_poly.pdbx_strand_id
1 'polypeptide(L)'
;MLDSALIDTLAARLDEAERTRMQIGQFSLEYPDITIADAYAIQRAWVALKLARGQRLRGHKIGLTSRAMQRASNITEPDYGALLDDMFFDSGTTIPLAAFIEPRVEVELAFVLESALQGPGCTVFDVLDATAYVVPAVEIIDARIVRIDPASGMTRKVFDTIADNAADAGVVLGGRPVRPHDVDLRWVAAVLYRNGVVEESGVAAAVLNHPAHGVAWLADKLGQHGVALAPGQVILAGSFTAPVFVHAGDTFHVDYGPLGAVTLHFA
;
A
#
# COMPACT_ATOMS: atom_id res chain seq x y z
N MET A 1 12.67 18.97 -12.39
CA MET A 1 12.84 17.50 -12.45
C MET A 1 14.27 17.16 -12.12
N LEU A 2 14.47 16.15 -11.27
CA LEU A 2 15.77 15.60 -10.93
C LEU A 2 16.38 14.91 -12.16
N ASP A 3 17.71 14.89 -12.27
CA ASP A 3 18.37 14.12 -13.34
C ASP A 3 18.36 12.60 -13.03
N SER A 4 18.57 11.77 -14.05
CA SER A 4 18.50 10.31 -13.92
C SER A 4 19.55 9.74 -12.96
N ALA A 5 20.75 10.30 -12.90
CA ALA A 5 21.81 9.81 -12.03
C ALA A 5 21.46 10.06 -10.54
N LEU A 6 20.82 11.20 -10.24
CA LEU A 6 20.33 11.49 -8.91
C LEU A 6 19.15 10.59 -8.53
N ILE A 7 18.21 10.35 -9.45
CA ILE A 7 17.09 9.41 -9.26
C ILE A 7 17.63 8.02 -8.88
N ASP A 8 18.59 7.49 -9.62
CA ASP A 8 19.21 6.19 -9.36
C ASP A 8 19.93 6.17 -8.01
N THR A 9 20.59 7.26 -7.65
CA THR A 9 21.25 7.41 -6.34
C THR A 9 20.24 7.37 -5.19
N LEU A 10 19.12 8.09 -5.31
CA LEU A 10 18.07 8.12 -4.29
C LEU A 10 17.35 6.76 -4.17
N ALA A 11 17.13 6.07 -5.29
CA ALA A 11 16.62 4.72 -5.31
C ALA A 11 17.54 3.73 -4.59
N ALA A 12 18.84 3.83 -4.82
CA ALA A 12 19.84 3.00 -4.13
C ALA A 12 19.90 3.27 -2.62
N ARG A 13 19.67 4.52 -2.19
CA ARG A 13 19.57 4.88 -0.75
C ARG A 13 18.36 4.23 -0.08
N LEU A 14 17.20 4.18 -0.77
CA LEU A 14 16.00 3.48 -0.26
C LEU A 14 16.25 1.97 -0.14
N ASP A 15 16.90 1.39 -1.14
CA ASP A 15 17.27 -0.02 -1.14
C ASP A 15 18.22 -0.36 0.02
N GLU A 16 19.20 0.48 0.27
CA GLU A 16 20.12 0.32 1.40
C GLU A 16 19.40 0.48 2.73
N ALA A 17 18.52 1.46 2.88
CA ALA A 17 17.72 1.69 4.08
C ALA A 17 16.87 0.47 4.43
N GLU A 18 16.19 -0.11 3.42
CA GLU A 18 15.42 -1.34 3.61
C GLU A 18 16.31 -2.50 4.03
N ARG A 19 17.43 -2.71 3.34
CA ARG A 19 18.36 -3.84 3.59
C ARG A 19 19.03 -3.75 4.96
N THR A 20 19.40 -2.54 5.40
CA THR A 20 20.07 -2.31 6.68
C THR A 20 19.13 -2.08 7.85
N ARG A 21 17.83 -1.91 7.58
CA ARG A 21 16.81 -1.50 8.58
C ARG A 21 17.15 -0.16 9.24
N MET A 22 17.78 0.74 8.51
CA MET A 22 18.15 2.07 9.00
C MET A 22 17.47 3.13 8.15
N GLN A 23 16.62 3.94 8.79
CA GLN A 23 15.95 5.04 8.10
C GLN A 23 16.93 6.09 7.59
N ILE A 24 16.57 6.71 6.48
CA ILE A 24 17.28 7.84 5.87
C ILE A 24 16.51 9.14 6.03
N GLY A 25 17.18 10.26 5.84
CA GLY A 25 16.58 11.60 5.87
C GLY A 25 15.55 11.82 4.76
N GLN A 26 14.71 12.84 4.95
CA GLN A 26 13.64 13.21 4.02
C GLN A 26 14.22 13.81 2.73
N PHE A 27 13.87 13.24 1.58
CA PHE A 27 14.28 13.78 0.28
C PHE A 27 13.70 15.18 0.03
N SER A 28 12.49 15.44 0.54
CA SER A 28 11.85 16.75 0.43
C SER A 28 12.55 17.86 1.22
N LEU A 29 13.43 17.53 2.17
CA LEU A 29 14.30 18.48 2.85
C LEU A 29 15.63 18.67 2.10
N GLU A 30 16.21 17.60 1.57
CA GLU A 30 17.45 17.65 0.79
C GLU A 30 17.22 18.32 -0.59
N TYR A 31 16.04 18.09 -1.18
CA TYR A 31 15.67 18.57 -2.52
C TYR A 31 14.31 19.30 -2.43
N PRO A 32 14.28 20.57 -1.99
CA PRO A 32 13.02 21.30 -1.75
C PRO A 32 12.12 21.44 -2.99
N ASP A 33 12.70 21.36 -4.19
CA ASP A 33 12.00 21.48 -5.48
C ASP A 33 11.56 20.09 -6.06
N ILE A 34 11.69 19.02 -5.29
CA ILE A 34 11.23 17.67 -5.69
C ILE A 34 9.76 17.68 -6.04
N THR A 35 9.41 17.04 -7.14
CA THR A 35 8.03 16.95 -7.64
C THR A 35 7.45 15.55 -7.43
N ILE A 36 6.12 15.41 -7.57
CA ILE A 36 5.44 14.09 -7.57
C ILE A 36 6.01 13.20 -8.69
N ALA A 37 6.30 13.78 -9.86
CA ALA A 37 6.88 13.05 -10.99
C ALA A 37 8.28 12.51 -10.66
N ASP A 38 9.10 13.28 -9.96
CA ASP A 38 10.43 12.84 -9.47
C ASP A 38 10.28 11.72 -8.44
N ALA A 39 9.34 11.84 -7.50
CA ALA A 39 9.09 10.84 -6.47
C ALA A 39 8.68 9.48 -7.10
N TYR A 40 7.77 9.49 -8.07
CA TYR A 40 7.43 8.27 -8.82
C TYR A 40 8.59 7.76 -9.70
N ALA A 41 9.47 8.63 -10.18
CA ALA A 41 10.67 8.19 -10.90
C ALA A 41 11.65 7.46 -9.97
N ILE A 42 11.86 7.95 -8.75
CA ILE A 42 12.67 7.28 -7.71
C ILE A 42 12.04 5.93 -7.33
N GLN A 43 10.71 5.90 -7.08
CA GLN A 43 9.99 4.66 -6.79
C GLN A 43 10.21 3.61 -7.89
N ARG A 44 10.00 3.99 -9.18
CA ARG A 44 10.20 3.07 -10.30
C ARG A 44 11.65 2.57 -10.40
N ALA A 45 12.63 3.44 -10.17
CA ALA A 45 14.03 3.06 -10.17
C ALA A 45 14.33 2.06 -9.04
N TRP A 46 13.81 2.29 -7.84
CA TRP A 46 13.97 1.36 -6.72
C TRP A 46 13.28 0.00 -6.98
N VAL A 47 12.05 0.00 -7.49
CA VAL A 47 11.36 -1.23 -7.89
C VAL A 47 12.15 -1.97 -8.98
N ALA A 48 12.72 -1.25 -9.95
CA ALA A 48 13.55 -1.85 -11.00
C ALA A 48 14.80 -2.55 -10.44
N LEU A 49 15.44 -2.02 -9.38
CA LEU A 49 16.54 -2.70 -8.69
C LEU A 49 16.12 -4.04 -8.12
N LYS A 50 14.94 -4.11 -7.51
CA LYS A 50 14.37 -5.33 -6.94
C LYS A 50 14.03 -6.36 -8.02
N LEU A 51 13.38 -5.92 -9.11
CA LEU A 51 13.07 -6.78 -10.25
C LEU A 51 14.34 -7.35 -10.91
N ALA A 52 15.41 -6.55 -11.01
CA ALA A 52 16.69 -7.00 -11.53
C ALA A 52 17.36 -8.08 -10.67
N ARG A 53 17.00 -8.17 -9.38
CA ARG A 53 17.44 -9.24 -8.45
C ARG A 53 16.56 -10.49 -8.51
N GLY A 54 15.53 -10.50 -9.35
CA GLY A 54 14.65 -11.65 -9.57
C GLY A 54 13.31 -11.60 -8.84
N GLN A 55 13.03 -10.55 -8.08
CA GLN A 55 11.69 -10.33 -7.51
C GLN A 55 10.67 -10.09 -8.63
N ARG A 56 9.39 -10.35 -8.37
CA ARG A 56 8.33 -10.26 -9.36
C ARG A 56 7.24 -9.32 -8.90
N LEU A 57 6.76 -8.49 -9.81
CA LEU A 57 5.57 -7.67 -9.56
C LEU A 57 4.33 -8.57 -9.41
N ARG A 58 3.65 -8.48 -8.28
CA ARG A 58 2.42 -9.21 -7.97
C ARG A 58 1.18 -8.33 -7.97
N GLY A 59 1.35 -7.02 -8.00
CA GLY A 59 0.24 -6.10 -8.00
C GLY A 59 0.62 -4.72 -7.51
N HIS A 60 -0.36 -4.03 -6.94
CA HIS A 60 -0.21 -2.65 -6.47
C HIS A 60 -1.03 -2.41 -5.21
N LYS A 61 -0.63 -1.41 -4.44
CA LYS A 61 -1.42 -0.82 -3.35
C LYS A 61 -1.82 0.61 -3.70
N ILE A 62 -2.91 1.08 -3.11
CA ILE A 62 -3.40 2.44 -3.29
C ILE A 62 -3.49 3.09 -1.92
N GLY A 63 -2.77 4.19 -1.73
CA GLY A 63 -2.79 4.96 -0.49
C GLY A 63 -3.55 6.28 -0.63
N LEU A 64 -3.71 6.99 0.48
CA LEU A 64 -4.37 8.30 0.56
C LEU A 64 -5.78 8.32 -0.06
N THR A 65 -6.55 7.25 0.18
CA THR A 65 -7.87 7.03 -0.41
C THR A 65 -9.01 7.76 0.31
N SER A 66 -8.72 8.57 1.33
CA SER A 66 -9.71 9.43 2.00
C SER A 66 -9.41 10.91 1.79
N ARG A 67 -10.46 11.74 1.70
CA ARG A 67 -10.33 13.19 1.60
C ARG A 67 -9.58 13.80 2.79
N ALA A 68 -9.71 13.23 3.97
CA ALA A 68 -9.01 13.68 5.17
C ALA A 68 -7.50 13.49 5.03
N MET A 69 -7.07 12.28 4.59
CA MET A 69 -5.66 11.97 4.37
C MET A 69 -5.05 12.77 3.22
N GLN A 70 -5.79 12.96 2.12
CA GLN A 70 -5.35 13.80 1.01
C GLN A 70 -5.09 15.24 1.45
N ARG A 71 -5.99 15.84 2.25
CA ARG A 71 -5.79 17.19 2.80
C ARG A 71 -4.58 17.25 3.75
N ALA A 72 -4.43 16.25 4.63
CA ALA A 72 -3.30 16.18 5.56
C ALA A 72 -1.96 16.06 4.85
N SER A 73 -1.92 15.37 3.70
CA SER A 73 -0.72 15.17 2.86
C SER A 73 -0.55 16.24 1.77
N ASN A 74 -1.46 17.22 1.70
CA ASN A 74 -1.48 18.28 0.68
C ASN A 74 -1.44 17.73 -0.75
N ILE A 75 -2.24 16.69 -1.03
CA ILE A 75 -2.43 16.06 -2.35
C ILE A 75 -3.93 16.04 -2.69
N THR A 76 -4.25 15.99 -3.96
CA THR A 76 -5.65 16.01 -4.45
C THR A 76 -6.12 14.69 -5.02
N GLU A 77 -5.24 13.70 -5.08
CA GLU A 77 -5.48 12.35 -5.60
C GLU A 77 -4.81 11.30 -4.70
N PRO A 78 -5.15 10.02 -4.81
CA PRO A 78 -4.43 8.94 -4.16
C PRO A 78 -2.96 8.84 -4.59
N ASP A 79 -2.18 8.04 -3.87
CA ASP A 79 -0.87 7.55 -4.30
C ASP A 79 -0.91 6.03 -4.51
N TYR A 80 0.17 5.47 -5.07
CA TYR A 80 0.28 4.02 -5.26
C TYR A 80 1.71 3.51 -5.06
N GLY A 81 1.79 2.22 -4.69
CA GLY A 81 3.02 1.46 -4.58
C GLY A 81 2.95 0.14 -5.37
N ALA A 82 4.09 -0.50 -5.55
CA ALA A 82 4.23 -1.80 -6.19
C ALA A 82 4.32 -2.90 -5.14
N LEU A 83 3.51 -3.96 -5.27
CA LEU A 83 3.56 -5.18 -4.47
C LEU A 83 4.48 -6.20 -5.14
N LEU A 84 5.53 -6.61 -4.46
CA LEU A 84 6.47 -7.63 -4.92
C LEU A 84 6.19 -8.99 -4.26
N ASP A 85 6.67 -10.06 -4.85
CA ASP A 85 6.35 -11.43 -4.42
C ASP A 85 6.88 -11.80 -3.02
N ASP A 86 7.96 -11.17 -2.57
CA ASP A 86 8.51 -11.34 -1.23
C ASP A 86 7.78 -10.57 -0.12
N MET A 87 6.81 -9.72 -0.48
CA MET A 87 5.97 -8.96 0.45
C MET A 87 4.75 -9.76 0.94
N PHE A 88 4.46 -10.94 0.37
CA PHE A 88 3.24 -11.69 0.68
C PHE A 88 3.48 -12.71 1.79
N PHE A 89 2.66 -12.62 2.84
CA PHE A 89 2.65 -13.52 3.98
C PHE A 89 1.31 -14.26 4.08
N ASP A 90 1.34 -15.47 4.60
CA ASP A 90 0.12 -16.25 4.84
C ASP A 90 -0.54 -15.82 6.17
N SER A 91 -1.87 -15.76 6.20
CA SER A 91 -2.61 -15.54 7.45
C SER A 91 -2.37 -16.66 8.45
N GLY A 92 -2.13 -16.31 9.72
CA GLY A 92 -1.82 -17.24 10.80
C GLY A 92 -0.33 -17.54 10.98
N THR A 93 0.54 -17.00 10.14
CA THR A 93 1.99 -17.18 10.29
C THR A 93 2.60 -16.17 11.27
N THR A 94 3.80 -16.52 11.74
CA THR A 94 4.65 -15.58 12.50
C THR A 94 5.53 -14.80 11.54
N ILE A 95 5.43 -13.48 11.61
CA ILE A 95 6.18 -12.55 10.78
C ILE A 95 7.34 -12.00 11.63
N PRO A 96 8.60 -12.12 11.17
CA PRO A 96 9.73 -11.60 11.93
C PRO A 96 9.72 -10.07 11.95
N LEU A 97 9.56 -9.46 13.13
CA LEU A 97 9.56 -8.00 13.28
C LEU A 97 10.87 -7.40 12.77
N ALA A 98 11.99 -8.10 12.93
CA ALA A 98 13.30 -7.70 12.43
C ALA A 98 13.39 -7.54 10.91
N ALA A 99 12.37 -8.01 10.16
CA ALA A 99 12.27 -7.75 8.73
C ALA A 99 11.89 -6.30 8.39
N PHE A 100 11.38 -5.55 9.36
CA PHE A 100 10.88 -4.18 9.19
C PHE A 100 11.67 -3.18 10.04
N ILE A 101 11.39 -1.89 9.84
CA ILE A 101 12.02 -0.77 10.57
C ILE A 101 11.06 -0.26 11.65
N GLU A 102 9.90 0.25 11.24
CA GLU A 102 8.86 0.81 12.11
C GLU A 102 7.47 0.45 11.56
N PRO A 103 7.12 -0.86 11.54
CA PRO A 103 5.92 -1.31 10.84
C PRO A 103 4.63 -0.87 11.52
N ARG A 104 3.58 -0.75 10.70
CA ARG A 104 2.20 -0.59 11.12
C ARG A 104 1.32 -1.47 10.26
N VAL A 105 0.13 -1.78 10.77
CA VAL A 105 -0.87 -2.55 10.04
C VAL A 105 -2.08 -1.69 9.69
N GLU A 106 -2.62 -1.92 8.50
CA GLU A 106 -3.82 -1.27 7.96
C GLU A 106 -4.79 -2.32 7.45
N VAL A 107 -6.10 -2.04 7.58
CA VAL A 107 -7.17 -2.97 7.19
C VAL A 107 -7.67 -2.60 5.80
N GLU A 108 -7.67 -3.58 4.89
CA GLU A 108 -7.95 -3.36 3.48
C GLU A 108 -8.84 -4.45 2.85
N LEU A 109 -9.25 -4.20 1.62
CA LEU A 109 -9.75 -5.21 0.68
C LEU A 109 -8.79 -5.32 -0.51
N ALA A 110 -8.44 -6.54 -0.88
CA ALA A 110 -7.64 -6.85 -2.05
C ALA A 110 -8.53 -7.32 -3.21
N PHE A 111 -8.37 -6.71 -4.37
CA PHE A 111 -9.00 -7.12 -5.62
C PHE A 111 -8.00 -8.00 -6.38
N VAL A 112 -8.41 -9.22 -6.74
CA VAL A 112 -7.60 -10.13 -7.56
C VAL A 112 -8.19 -10.15 -8.96
N LEU A 113 -7.43 -9.69 -9.93
CA LEU A 113 -7.91 -9.52 -11.30
C LEU A 113 -7.92 -10.86 -12.08
N GLU A 114 -8.97 -11.09 -12.87
CA GLU A 114 -9.04 -12.19 -13.85
C GLU A 114 -8.79 -11.74 -15.28
N SER A 115 -8.99 -10.44 -15.55
CA SER A 115 -8.73 -9.85 -16.86
C SER A 115 -7.92 -8.55 -16.73
N ALA A 116 -7.32 -8.12 -17.84
CA ALA A 116 -6.56 -6.87 -17.85
C ALA A 116 -7.48 -5.67 -17.68
N LEU A 117 -7.03 -4.66 -16.93
CA LEU A 117 -7.73 -3.40 -16.76
C LEU A 117 -6.80 -2.25 -17.12
N GLN A 118 -7.21 -1.43 -18.08
CA GLN A 118 -6.40 -0.32 -18.59
C GLN A 118 -7.24 0.92 -18.84
N GLY A 119 -6.82 2.05 -18.27
CA GLY A 119 -7.36 3.36 -18.56
C GLY A 119 -6.88 3.93 -19.92
N PRO A 120 -7.42 5.08 -20.32
CA PRO A 120 -8.23 5.99 -19.52
C PRO A 120 -9.73 5.66 -19.50
N GLY A 121 -10.41 6.14 -18.45
CA GLY A 121 -11.87 6.09 -18.35
C GLY A 121 -12.42 4.83 -17.72
N CYS A 122 -11.61 4.10 -16.93
CA CYS A 122 -12.07 2.95 -16.16
C CYS A 122 -13.14 3.35 -15.14
N THR A 123 -14.24 2.60 -15.15
CA THR A 123 -15.35 2.77 -14.21
C THR A 123 -15.31 1.71 -13.11
N VAL A 124 -16.13 1.90 -12.08
CA VAL A 124 -16.35 0.85 -11.06
C VAL A 124 -16.84 -0.45 -11.69
N PHE A 125 -17.69 -0.37 -12.71
CA PHE A 125 -18.21 -1.55 -13.40
C PHE A 125 -17.10 -2.33 -14.11
N ASP A 126 -16.21 -1.64 -14.81
CA ASP A 126 -15.04 -2.28 -15.46
C ASP A 126 -14.15 -3.00 -14.43
N VAL A 127 -13.96 -2.39 -13.26
CA VAL A 127 -13.20 -3.00 -12.15
C VAL A 127 -13.89 -4.25 -11.63
N LEU A 128 -15.21 -4.19 -11.36
CA LEU A 128 -15.95 -5.33 -10.84
C LEU A 128 -15.97 -6.49 -11.84
N ASP A 129 -16.14 -6.19 -13.14
CA ASP A 129 -16.14 -7.19 -14.21
C ASP A 129 -14.74 -7.78 -14.47
N ALA A 130 -13.67 -7.02 -14.21
CA ALA A 130 -12.28 -7.50 -14.34
C ALA A 130 -11.79 -8.28 -13.10
N THR A 131 -12.56 -8.31 -12.01
CA THR A 131 -12.15 -8.89 -10.72
C THR A 131 -12.69 -10.31 -10.56
N ALA A 132 -11.82 -11.30 -10.43
CA ALA A 132 -12.18 -12.68 -10.11
C ALA A 132 -12.84 -12.78 -8.74
N TYR A 133 -12.21 -12.18 -7.73
CA TYR A 133 -12.69 -12.16 -6.35
C TYR A 133 -12.04 -11.04 -5.53
N VAL A 134 -12.73 -10.65 -4.46
CA VAL A 134 -12.22 -9.72 -3.45
C VAL A 134 -11.90 -10.51 -2.18
N VAL A 135 -10.79 -10.20 -1.54
CA VAL A 135 -10.25 -10.90 -0.37
C VAL A 135 -10.01 -9.92 0.76
N PRO A 136 -10.37 -10.26 2.02
CA PRO A 136 -9.87 -9.55 3.19
C PRO A 136 -8.35 -9.50 3.18
N ALA A 137 -7.79 -8.33 3.49
CA ALA A 137 -6.37 -8.10 3.46
C ALA A 137 -5.91 -7.21 4.62
N VAL A 138 -4.70 -7.44 5.10
CA VAL A 138 -3.98 -6.52 5.96
C VAL A 138 -2.72 -6.07 5.22
N GLU A 139 -2.56 -4.76 5.07
CA GLU A 139 -1.30 -4.18 4.60
C GLU A 139 -0.37 -3.96 5.80
N ILE A 140 0.91 -4.27 5.61
CA ILE A 140 1.99 -3.88 6.52
C ILE A 140 2.70 -2.72 5.84
N ILE A 141 2.55 -1.53 6.39
CA ILE A 141 3.31 -0.36 5.95
C ILE A 141 4.56 -0.19 6.80
N ASP A 142 5.66 0.22 6.16
CA ASP A 142 6.93 0.52 6.81
C ASP A 142 7.60 1.71 6.13
N ALA A 143 8.46 2.42 6.83
CA ALA A 143 9.05 3.64 6.33
C ALA A 143 10.58 3.56 6.30
N ARG A 144 11.16 3.61 5.09
CA ARG A 144 12.60 3.75 4.87
C ARG A 144 13.07 5.20 5.06
N ILE A 145 12.15 6.17 4.90
CA ILE A 145 12.40 7.60 5.15
C ILE A 145 11.81 7.99 6.50
N VAL A 146 12.58 8.68 7.35
CA VAL A 146 12.12 9.14 8.67
C VAL A 146 10.82 9.94 8.55
N ARG A 147 9.85 9.62 9.42
CA ARG A 147 8.57 10.30 9.43
C ARG A 147 8.68 11.74 9.94
N ILE A 148 9.46 11.93 11.01
CA ILE A 148 9.74 13.24 11.60
C ILE A 148 11.25 13.41 11.58
N ASP A 149 11.73 14.46 10.94
CA ASP A 149 13.16 14.78 10.93
C ASP A 149 13.61 15.17 12.34
N PRO A 150 14.57 14.48 12.93
CA PRO A 150 14.97 14.71 14.32
C PRO A 150 15.63 16.08 14.55
N ALA A 151 16.18 16.70 13.50
CA ALA A 151 16.85 17.99 13.60
C ALA A 151 15.88 19.17 13.50
N SER A 152 14.91 19.10 12.60
CA SER A 152 13.98 20.19 12.32
C SER A 152 12.58 20.00 12.92
N GLY A 153 12.23 18.77 13.31
CA GLY A 153 10.87 18.39 13.73
C GLY A 153 9.85 18.35 12.58
N MET A 154 10.28 18.49 11.34
CA MET A 154 9.40 18.51 10.19
C MET A 154 8.91 17.08 9.84
N THR A 155 7.61 16.99 9.58
CA THR A 155 7.00 15.74 9.09
C THR A 155 7.32 15.57 7.60
N ARG A 156 7.62 14.32 7.16
CA ARG A 156 7.83 13.98 5.75
C ARG A 156 6.64 14.41 4.90
N LYS A 157 6.93 14.82 3.68
CA LYS A 157 5.92 15.21 2.70
C LYS A 157 5.49 14.01 1.85
N VAL A 158 4.44 14.19 1.07
CA VAL A 158 3.92 13.16 0.15
C VAL A 158 4.99 12.66 -0.84
N PHE A 159 5.90 13.52 -1.27
CA PHE A 159 7.03 13.15 -2.15
C PHE A 159 7.90 12.05 -1.54
N ASP A 160 8.18 12.15 -0.24
CA ASP A 160 8.96 11.16 0.50
C ASP A 160 8.22 9.81 0.57
N THR A 161 6.90 9.85 0.81
CA THR A 161 6.06 8.65 0.87
C THR A 161 5.96 7.96 -0.48
N ILE A 162 5.72 8.71 -1.56
CA ILE A 162 5.65 8.16 -2.93
C ILE A 162 6.99 7.55 -3.34
N ALA A 163 8.11 8.26 -3.12
CA ALA A 163 9.44 7.75 -3.45
C ALA A 163 9.74 6.44 -2.71
N ASP A 164 9.25 6.32 -1.46
CA ASP A 164 9.37 5.18 -0.57
C ASP A 164 8.26 4.12 -0.83
N ASN A 165 7.88 3.91 -2.09
CA ASN A 165 6.88 2.94 -2.55
C ASN A 165 5.52 3.09 -1.84
N ALA A 166 5.09 4.30 -1.57
CA ALA A 166 3.88 4.61 -0.78
C ALA A 166 3.88 3.92 0.61
N ALA A 167 5.07 3.73 1.18
CA ALA A 167 5.33 3.06 2.45
C ALA A 167 4.93 1.57 2.50
N ASP A 168 4.68 0.92 1.37
CA ASP A 168 4.35 -0.50 1.33
C ASP A 168 5.53 -1.39 1.74
N ALA A 169 5.26 -2.46 2.49
CA ALA A 169 6.26 -3.41 2.97
C ALA A 169 5.75 -4.84 3.11
N GLY A 170 4.45 -5.06 3.17
CA GLY A 170 3.91 -6.42 3.26
C GLY A 170 2.40 -6.51 3.10
N VAL A 171 1.94 -7.70 2.74
CA VAL A 171 0.53 -8.01 2.52
C VAL A 171 0.21 -9.36 3.15
N VAL A 172 -0.87 -9.42 3.92
CA VAL A 172 -1.44 -10.67 4.43
C VAL A 172 -2.84 -10.83 3.86
N LEU A 173 -3.05 -11.85 3.04
CA LEU A 173 -4.37 -12.19 2.52
C LEU A 173 -4.99 -13.29 3.38
N GLY A 174 -6.31 -13.22 3.62
CA GLY A 174 -6.98 -14.23 4.42
C GLY A 174 -8.50 -14.17 4.32
N GLY A 175 -9.19 -14.70 5.32
CA GLY A 175 -10.64 -14.76 5.32
C GLY A 175 -11.21 -15.62 4.18
N ARG A 176 -12.38 -15.22 3.68
CA ARG A 176 -13.10 -15.90 2.61
C ARG A 176 -13.16 -15.02 1.35
N PRO A 177 -12.55 -15.45 0.23
CA PRO A 177 -12.71 -14.76 -1.05
C PRO A 177 -14.19 -14.74 -1.47
N VAL A 178 -14.64 -13.59 -2.00
CA VAL A 178 -16.01 -13.41 -2.50
C VAL A 178 -15.98 -12.84 -3.91
N ARG A 179 -16.96 -13.20 -4.74
CA ARG A 179 -17.15 -12.52 -6.02
C ARG A 179 -17.61 -11.08 -5.77
N PRO A 180 -17.13 -10.11 -6.55
CA PRO A 180 -17.41 -8.69 -6.27
C PRO A 180 -18.89 -8.33 -6.33
N HIS A 181 -19.72 -9.09 -7.09
CA HIS A 181 -21.16 -8.88 -7.22
C HIS A 181 -22.00 -9.60 -6.14
N ASP A 182 -21.39 -10.50 -5.34
CA ASP A 182 -22.13 -11.27 -4.31
C ASP A 182 -22.24 -10.50 -2.98
N VAL A 183 -21.51 -9.37 -2.84
CA VAL A 183 -21.44 -8.59 -1.61
C VAL A 183 -21.47 -7.10 -1.93
N ASP A 184 -22.18 -6.32 -1.14
CA ASP A 184 -22.05 -4.86 -1.18
C ASP A 184 -20.71 -4.45 -0.55
N LEU A 185 -19.70 -4.30 -1.40
CA LEU A 185 -18.31 -4.02 -0.99
C LEU A 185 -18.18 -2.72 -0.19
N ARG A 186 -19.09 -1.75 -0.37
CA ARG A 186 -19.07 -0.50 0.39
C ARG A 186 -19.29 -0.73 1.89
N TRP A 187 -20.11 -1.74 2.22
CA TRP A 187 -20.53 -2.04 3.59
C TRP A 187 -19.78 -3.21 4.22
N VAL A 188 -18.74 -3.70 3.58
CA VAL A 188 -17.78 -4.57 4.27
C VAL A 188 -17.17 -3.80 5.42
N ALA A 189 -17.40 -4.29 6.63
CA ALA A 189 -16.84 -3.73 7.85
C ALA A 189 -15.75 -4.65 8.39
N ALA A 190 -14.81 -4.09 9.15
CA ALA A 190 -13.84 -4.88 9.89
C ALA A 190 -13.56 -4.26 11.26
N VAL A 191 -13.21 -5.13 12.20
CA VAL A 191 -12.72 -4.78 13.53
C VAL A 191 -11.31 -5.32 13.68
N LEU A 192 -10.36 -4.45 13.96
CA LEU A 192 -8.97 -4.81 14.20
C LEU A 192 -8.72 -4.91 15.70
N TYR A 193 -8.24 -6.07 16.11
CA TYR A 193 -7.81 -6.34 17.47
C TYR A 193 -6.30 -6.46 17.53
N ARG A 194 -5.68 -5.87 18.56
CA ARG A 194 -4.31 -6.14 18.95
C ARG A 194 -4.30 -6.79 20.34
N ASN A 195 -3.71 -7.98 20.42
CA ASN A 195 -3.64 -8.75 21.67
C ASN A 195 -5.01 -8.97 22.34
N GLY A 196 -6.07 -9.16 21.52
CA GLY A 196 -7.44 -9.37 21.97
C GLY A 196 -8.21 -8.11 22.37
N VAL A 197 -7.63 -6.91 22.21
CA VAL A 197 -8.28 -5.62 22.47
C VAL A 197 -8.57 -4.92 21.16
N VAL A 198 -9.78 -4.36 21.01
CA VAL A 198 -10.16 -3.56 19.83
C VAL A 198 -9.30 -2.31 19.79
N GLU A 199 -8.57 -2.11 18.68
CA GLU A 199 -7.78 -0.92 18.43
C GLU A 199 -8.48 0.00 17.41
N GLU A 200 -9.01 -0.59 16.33
CA GLU A 200 -9.62 0.15 15.24
C GLU A 200 -10.83 -0.59 14.67
N SER A 201 -11.69 0.15 14.00
CA SER A 201 -12.79 -0.40 13.21
C SER A 201 -13.12 0.53 12.06
N GLY A 202 -13.62 -0.03 10.97
CA GLY A 202 -13.97 0.76 9.81
C GLY A 202 -14.91 0.05 8.85
N VAL A 203 -15.30 0.78 7.81
CA VAL A 203 -16.14 0.29 6.72
C VAL A 203 -15.53 0.71 5.38
N ALA A 204 -15.54 -0.18 4.40
CA ALA A 204 -14.85 0.00 3.13
C ALA A 204 -15.39 1.19 2.29
N ALA A 205 -16.56 1.73 2.60
CA ALA A 205 -17.06 2.98 2.03
C ALA A 205 -16.14 4.19 2.32
N ALA A 206 -15.27 4.12 3.36
CA ALA A 206 -14.27 5.14 3.63
C ALA A 206 -13.23 5.28 2.50
N VAL A 207 -13.03 4.22 1.72
CA VAL A 207 -12.17 4.21 0.53
C VAL A 207 -12.92 4.83 -0.63
N LEU A 208 -12.74 6.11 -0.88
CA LEU A 208 -13.32 6.87 -2.01
C LEU A 208 -14.83 6.60 -2.25
N ASN A 209 -15.59 6.34 -1.19
CA ASN A 209 -17.02 5.96 -1.22
C ASN A 209 -17.33 4.54 -1.77
N HIS A 210 -16.39 3.90 -2.44
CA HIS A 210 -16.44 2.51 -2.90
C HIS A 210 -15.01 2.03 -3.20
N PRO A 211 -14.54 0.89 -2.65
CA PRO A 211 -13.15 0.46 -2.81
C PRO A 211 -12.72 0.27 -4.28
N ALA A 212 -13.63 -0.11 -5.18
CA ALA A 212 -13.32 -0.21 -6.61
C ALA A 212 -13.00 1.14 -7.28
N HIS A 213 -13.36 2.29 -6.70
CA HIS A 213 -12.93 3.60 -7.23
C HIS A 213 -11.41 3.79 -7.17
N GLY A 214 -10.76 3.26 -6.12
CA GLY A 214 -9.31 3.28 -6.04
C GLY A 214 -8.67 2.50 -7.19
N VAL A 215 -9.18 1.31 -7.47
CA VAL A 215 -8.68 0.45 -8.54
C VAL A 215 -8.89 1.09 -9.93
N ALA A 216 -10.05 1.69 -10.18
CA ALA A 216 -10.33 2.44 -11.40
C ALA A 216 -9.36 3.62 -11.58
N TRP A 217 -9.15 4.40 -10.50
CA TRP A 217 -8.17 5.50 -10.50
C TRP A 217 -6.76 5.01 -10.82
N LEU A 218 -6.34 3.88 -10.24
CA LEU A 218 -5.01 3.32 -10.49
C LEU A 218 -4.86 2.88 -11.95
N ALA A 219 -5.87 2.21 -12.52
CA ALA A 219 -5.88 1.79 -13.92
C ALA A 219 -5.75 3.00 -14.86
N ASP A 220 -6.45 4.09 -14.56
CA ASP A 220 -6.36 5.34 -15.31
C ASP A 220 -4.97 6.00 -15.15
N LYS A 221 -4.42 5.99 -13.93
CA LYS A 221 -3.11 6.58 -13.63
C LYS A 221 -1.99 5.87 -14.37
N LEU A 222 -1.97 4.54 -14.32
CA LEU A 222 -0.98 3.72 -15.03
C LEU A 222 -1.21 3.74 -16.55
N GLY A 223 -2.47 3.79 -16.99
CA GLY A 223 -2.86 3.90 -18.40
C GLY A 223 -2.29 5.13 -19.09
N GLN A 224 -2.07 6.25 -18.38
CA GLN A 224 -1.38 7.44 -18.90
C GLN A 224 0.06 7.14 -19.36
N HIS A 225 0.64 6.07 -18.84
CA HIS A 225 1.98 5.59 -19.20
C HIS A 225 1.95 4.31 -20.08
N GLY A 226 0.78 3.94 -20.59
CA GLY A 226 0.61 2.73 -21.41
C GLY A 226 0.70 1.42 -20.61
N VAL A 227 0.60 1.48 -19.28
CA VAL A 227 0.68 0.31 -18.40
C VAL A 227 -0.74 -0.14 -18.04
N ALA A 228 -1.02 -1.43 -18.24
CA ALA A 228 -2.25 -2.09 -17.79
C ALA A 228 -2.02 -2.85 -16.50
N LEU A 229 -3.04 -2.93 -15.65
CA LEU A 229 -3.12 -3.92 -14.59
C LEU A 229 -3.37 -5.29 -15.25
N ALA A 230 -2.58 -6.30 -14.89
CA ALA A 230 -2.60 -7.60 -15.55
C ALA A 230 -3.46 -8.64 -14.78
N PRO A 231 -3.98 -9.67 -15.47
CA PRO A 231 -4.63 -10.79 -14.81
C PRO A 231 -3.72 -11.44 -13.75
N GLY A 232 -4.31 -11.84 -12.62
CA GLY A 232 -3.61 -12.42 -11.48
C GLY A 232 -2.95 -11.41 -10.55
N GLN A 233 -2.93 -10.12 -10.89
CA GLN A 233 -2.44 -9.09 -9.98
C GLN A 233 -3.42 -8.86 -8.81
N VAL A 234 -2.83 -8.56 -7.65
CA VAL A 234 -3.50 -8.20 -6.40
C VAL A 234 -3.47 -6.68 -6.26
N ILE A 235 -4.62 -6.06 -6.11
CA ILE A 235 -4.72 -4.60 -5.92
C ILE A 235 -5.30 -4.33 -4.53
N LEU A 236 -4.48 -3.80 -3.62
CA LEU A 236 -4.96 -3.28 -2.34
C LEU A 236 -5.66 -1.94 -2.58
N ALA A 237 -6.92 -1.86 -2.19
CA ALA A 237 -7.80 -0.76 -2.59
C ALA A 237 -7.66 0.50 -1.75
N GLY A 238 -6.99 0.41 -0.62
CA GLY A 238 -6.83 1.47 0.36
C GLY A 238 -7.41 1.10 1.73
N SER A 239 -6.79 1.63 2.78
CA SER A 239 -7.22 1.37 4.14
C SER A 239 -8.52 2.09 4.50
N PHE A 240 -9.35 1.42 5.29
CA PHE A 240 -10.53 1.99 5.92
C PHE A 240 -10.43 2.06 7.46
N THR A 241 -9.22 1.89 8.00
CA THR A 241 -8.88 2.16 9.42
C THR A 241 -7.67 3.09 9.51
N ALA A 242 -7.38 3.61 10.69
CA ALA A 242 -6.10 4.24 10.95
C ALA A 242 -5.00 3.16 11.07
N PRO A 243 -3.72 3.49 10.70
CA PRO A 243 -2.61 2.56 10.86
C PRO A 243 -2.27 2.34 12.33
N VAL A 244 -2.09 1.07 12.73
CA VAL A 244 -1.75 0.68 14.11
C VAL A 244 -0.30 0.22 14.17
N PHE A 245 0.50 0.80 15.09
CA PHE A 245 1.89 0.42 15.30
C PHE A 245 2.04 -1.01 15.77
N VAL A 246 3.08 -1.68 15.29
CA VAL A 246 3.45 -3.05 15.62
C VAL A 246 4.61 -3.07 16.59
N HIS A 247 4.53 -3.92 17.63
CA HIS A 247 5.61 -4.19 18.57
C HIS A 247 5.91 -5.69 18.64
N ALA A 248 7.08 -6.04 19.16
CA ALA A 248 7.45 -7.43 19.33
C ALA A 248 6.45 -8.17 20.24
N GLY A 249 6.00 -9.35 19.79
CA GLY A 249 5.00 -10.17 20.50
C GLY A 249 3.56 -9.78 20.19
N ASP A 250 3.29 -8.73 19.40
CA ASP A 250 1.93 -8.36 19.05
C ASP A 250 1.28 -9.41 18.13
N THR A 251 0.01 -9.69 18.44
CA THR A 251 -0.89 -10.49 17.59
C THR A 251 -2.04 -9.61 17.16
N PHE A 252 -2.21 -9.49 15.84
CA PHE A 252 -3.34 -8.82 15.24
C PHE A 252 -4.35 -9.85 14.75
N HIS A 253 -5.62 -9.60 15.04
CA HIS A 253 -6.76 -10.32 14.50
C HIS A 253 -7.72 -9.30 13.88
N VAL A 254 -7.99 -9.45 12.59
CA VAL A 254 -8.92 -8.56 11.89
C VAL A 254 -10.12 -9.37 11.47
N ASP A 255 -11.26 -9.08 12.08
CA ASP A 255 -12.55 -9.75 11.82
C ASP A 255 -13.35 -8.94 10.80
N TYR A 256 -13.63 -9.55 9.65
CA TYR A 256 -14.44 -8.98 8.56
C TYR A 256 -15.88 -9.56 8.56
N GLY A 257 -16.31 -10.11 9.70
CA GLY A 257 -17.65 -10.71 9.82
C GLY A 257 -17.85 -11.88 8.85
N PRO A 258 -18.84 -11.80 7.93
CA PRO A 258 -19.14 -12.89 7.00
C PRO A 258 -17.98 -13.25 6.04
N LEU A 259 -17.01 -12.37 5.87
CA LEU A 259 -15.84 -12.60 5.04
C LEU A 259 -14.70 -13.30 5.81
N GLY A 260 -14.90 -13.64 7.09
CA GLY A 260 -13.89 -14.31 7.91
C GLY A 260 -12.86 -13.36 8.47
N ALA A 261 -11.67 -13.87 8.80
CA ALA A 261 -10.66 -13.10 9.50
C ALA A 261 -9.26 -13.25 8.91
N VAL A 262 -8.40 -12.26 9.16
CA VAL A 262 -6.97 -12.28 8.90
C VAL A 262 -6.26 -12.19 10.25
N THR A 263 -5.27 -13.07 10.48
CA THR A 263 -4.48 -13.07 11.72
C THR A 263 -3.00 -13.02 11.38
N LEU A 264 -2.24 -12.23 12.12
CA LEU A 264 -0.78 -12.12 11.99
C LEU A 264 -0.16 -11.95 13.38
N HIS A 265 1.01 -12.57 13.57
CA HIS A 265 1.79 -12.47 14.80
C HIS A 265 3.19 -11.97 14.48
N PHE A 266 3.70 -11.01 15.25
CA PHE A 266 5.05 -10.46 15.09
C PHE A 266 5.98 -10.94 16.21
N ALA A 267 7.10 -11.58 15.86
CA ALA A 267 8.10 -12.09 16.81
C ALA A 267 9.48 -11.45 16.59
#